data_9383af107cbc6393dddd6d34c4a67c2b
#
_entry.id   9383af107cbc6393dddd6d34c4a67c2b
#
_cell.length_a   1.000
_cell.length_b   1.000
_cell.length_c   1.000
_cell.angle_alpha   90.00
_cell.angle_beta   90.00
_cell.angle_gamma   90.00
#
_symmetry.space_group_name_H-M   'P 1'
#
loop_
_entity.id
_entity.type
_entity.pdbx_description
1 polymer ?
#
loop_
_entity_poly.entity_id
_entity_poly.type
_entity_poly.pdbx_seq_one_letter_code
_entity_poly.pdbx_strand_id
1 'polypeptide(L)'
;MRQRGEGGALPALHPVSQRLFDTLAVDATDMAPSVLELGCGGGVLIIDLLERGATSATGVDLSTESLEVARRRTEAVGLTERTRFESGDGALVSLAPHDWVVLDRVLCCYPDLDRLLENSVAAAKERFAFSVPASSGWRGLANRSWIRLEDATEALRGRPCRGYVHDIKRIEARLMDAGFRRTRSSVERLWYVAVFDRT
;
A
#
# COMPACT_ATOMS: atom_id res chain seq x y z
N MET A 1 -10.80 3.47 21.98
CA MET A 1 -9.40 3.01 22.09
C MET A 1 -9.40 1.69 22.85
N ARG A 2 -9.54 0.56 22.14
CA ARG A 2 -9.45 -0.77 22.78
C ARG A 2 -8.00 -1.04 23.10
N GLN A 3 -7.71 -1.39 24.35
CA GLN A 3 -6.42 -1.96 24.74
C GLN A 3 -6.17 -3.21 23.91
N ARG A 4 -5.05 -3.25 23.18
CA ARG A 4 -4.58 -4.45 22.46
C ARG A 4 -4.24 -5.50 23.53
N GLY A 5 -5.20 -6.39 23.80
CA GLY A 5 -5.13 -7.38 24.86
C GLY A 5 -4.16 -8.52 24.52
N GLU A 6 -3.68 -9.19 25.54
CA GLU A 6 -2.82 -10.39 25.54
C GLU A 6 -3.55 -11.61 24.93
N GLY A 7 -3.63 -11.64 23.62
CA GLY A 7 -4.27 -12.71 22.83
C GLY A 7 -4.07 -12.43 21.36
N GLY A 8 -2.81 -12.49 20.87
CA GLY A 8 -2.51 -12.28 19.45
C GLY A 8 -2.57 -10.82 19.00
N ALA A 9 -1.90 -9.92 19.75
CA ALA A 9 -1.82 -8.51 19.40
C ALA A 9 -1.38 -8.33 17.93
N LEU A 10 -2.15 -7.55 17.15
CA LEU A 10 -1.76 -7.15 15.80
C LEU A 10 -0.38 -6.48 15.86
N PRO A 11 0.54 -6.82 14.95
CA PRO A 11 1.81 -6.12 14.89
C PRO A 11 1.56 -4.64 14.61
N ALA A 12 2.41 -3.78 15.16
CA ALA A 12 2.37 -2.37 14.84
C ALA A 12 2.67 -2.17 13.34
N LEU A 13 2.05 -1.17 12.72
CA LEU A 13 2.42 -0.75 11.37
C LEU A 13 3.89 -0.35 11.33
N HIS A 14 4.54 -0.64 10.22
CA HIS A 14 5.84 -0.07 9.92
C HIS A 14 5.74 1.47 9.93
N PRO A 15 6.76 2.25 10.35
CA PRO A 15 6.67 3.71 10.44
C PRO A 15 6.18 4.40 9.15
N VAL A 16 6.57 3.89 7.99
CA VAL A 16 6.10 4.39 6.68
C VAL A 16 4.62 4.10 6.47
N SER A 17 4.20 2.86 6.77
CA SER A 17 2.79 2.44 6.69
C SER A 17 1.92 3.23 7.67
N GLN A 18 2.43 3.51 8.87
CA GLN A 18 1.75 4.39 9.84
C GLN A 18 1.60 5.80 9.28
N ARG A 19 2.65 6.35 8.65
CA ARG A 19 2.59 7.67 8.01
C ARG A 19 1.59 7.69 6.86
N LEU A 20 1.54 6.63 6.05
CA LEU A 20 0.55 6.51 4.98
C LEU A 20 -0.87 6.46 5.56
N PHE A 21 -1.10 5.63 6.57
CA PHE A 21 -2.36 5.54 7.29
C PHE A 21 -2.80 6.89 7.86
N ASP A 22 -1.93 7.59 8.59
CA ASP A 22 -2.23 8.91 9.19
C ASP A 22 -2.58 9.96 8.13
N THR A 23 -1.92 9.87 6.96
CA THR A 23 -2.17 10.81 5.85
C THR A 23 -3.46 10.49 5.09
N LEU A 24 -3.75 9.20 4.91
CA LEU A 24 -4.89 8.69 4.15
C LEU A 24 -6.21 8.76 4.94
N ALA A 25 -6.18 8.36 6.21
CA ALA A 25 -7.37 8.06 7.00
C ALA A 25 -7.97 9.28 7.74
N VAL A 26 -7.53 10.50 7.41
CA VAL A 26 -7.99 11.74 8.08
C VAL A 26 -9.52 11.83 8.08
N ASP A 27 -10.15 11.52 6.97
CA ASP A 27 -11.59 11.64 6.70
C ASP A 27 -12.28 10.27 6.48
N ALA A 28 -11.63 9.16 6.83
CA ALA A 28 -12.18 7.82 6.62
C ALA A 28 -13.52 7.59 7.32
N THR A 29 -13.71 8.16 8.49
CA THR A 29 -14.95 8.02 9.27
C THR A 29 -16.13 8.68 8.57
N ASP A 30 -15.91 9.86 7.98
CA ASP A 30 -16.98 10.63 7.34
C ASP A 30 -17.30 10.09 5.95
N MET A 31 -16.30 9.61 5.22
CA MET A 31 -16.43 9.07 3.86
C MET A 31 -16.89 7.62 3.83
N ALA A 32 -16.61 6.85 4.87
CA ALA A 32 -16.94 5.42 4.99
C ALA A 32 -16.59 4.60 3.72
N PRO A 33 -15.34 4.68 3.20
CA PRO A 33 -14.98 4.17 1.88
C PRO A 33 -14.89 2.64 1.84
N SER A 34 -15.06 2.07 0.65
CA SER A 34 -14.53 0.75 0.30
C SER A 34 -13.04 0.90 -0.10
N VAL A 35 -12.20 -0.01 0.37
CA VAL A 35 -10.74 0.07 0.18
C VAL A 35 -10.21 -1.14 -0.58
N LEU A 36 -9.33 -0.91 -1.55
CA LEU A 36 -8.49 -1.92 -2.20
C LEU A 36 -7.03 -1.68 -1.81
N GLU A 37 -6.39 -2.67 -1.22
CA GLU A 37 -4.95 -2.65 -0.97
C GLU A 37 -4.25 -3.69 -1.85
N LEU A 38 -3.35 -3.23 -2.73
CA LEU A 38 -2.47 -4.09 -3.51
C LEU A 38 -1.17 -4.33 -2.75
N GLY A 39 -0.74 -5.59 -2.67
CA GLY A 39 0.38 -6.02 -1.84
C GLY A 39 0.04 -5.91 -0.35
N CYS A 40 -1.15 -6.36 0.05
CA CYS A 40 -1.67 -6.18 1.40
C CYS A 40 -0.91 -6.98 2.48
N GLY A 41 -0.06 -7.92 2.10
CA GLY A 41 0.68 -8.77 3.03
C GLY A 41 -0.23 -9.42 4.07
N GLY A 42 0.11 -9.27 5.33
CA GLY A 42 -0.67 -9.81 6.45
C GLY A 42 -1.86 -8.95 6.90
N GLY A 43 -2.33 -7.99 6.09
CA GLY A 43 -3.60 -7.27 6.24
C GLY A 43 -3.67 -6.25 7.38
N VAL A 44 -2.53 -5.81 7.94
CA VAL A 44 -2.54 -4.90 9.11
C VAL A 44 -3.12 -3.53 8.76
N LEU A 45 -2.73 -2.95 7.62
CA LEU A 45 -3.24 -1.65 7.18
C LEU A 45 -4.74 -1.72 6.86
N ILE A 46 -5.21 -2.83 6.26
CA ILE A 46 -6.64 -3.09 6.03
C ILE A 46 -7.41 -3.04 7.35
N ILE A 47 -6.92 -3.74 8.38
CA ILE A 47 -7.58 -3.78 9.69
C ILE A 47 -7.65 -2.36 10.29
N ASP A 48 -6.55 -1.63 10.28
CA ASP A 48 -6.50 -0.27 10.83
C ASP A 48 -7.45 0.69 10.07
N LEU A 49 -7.57 0.55 8.73
CA LEU A 49 -8.53 1.34 7.94
C LEU A 49 -9.99 1.00 8.25
N LEU A 50 -10.30 -0.30 8.42
CA LEU A 50 -11.64 -0.74 8.80
C LEU A 50 -12.04 -0.26 10.21
N GLU A 51 -11.09 -0.28 11.16
CA GLU A 51 -11.30 0.27 12.49
C GLU A 51 -11.45 1.80 12.47
N ARG A 52 -10.87 2.49 11.49
CA ARG A 52 -10.97 3.94 11.31
C ARG A 52 -12.27 4.37 10.62
N GLY A 53 -13.04 3.45 10.04
CA GLY A 53 -14.34 3.76 9.45
C GLY A 53 -14.53 3.34 7.99
N ALA A 54 -13.54 2.73 7.33
CA ALA A 54 -13.80 2.11 6.04
C ALA A 54 -14.91 1.06 6.16
N THR A 55 -15.79 0.93 5.17
CA THR A 55 -16.92 0.00 5.20
C THR A 55 -16.52 -1.43 4.91
N SER A 56 -15.64 -1.61 3.92
CA SER A 56 -15.13 -2.90 3.48
C SER A 56 -13.72 -2.75 2.91
N ALA A 57 -12.99 -3.86 2.85
CA ALA A 57 -11.68 -3.86 2.24
C ALA A 57 -11.41 -5.14 1.45
N THR A 58 -10.75 -4.98 0.31
CA THR A 58 -10.19 -6.07 -0.50
C THR A 58 -8.67 -5.97 -0.46
N GLY A 59 -8.00 -7.07 -0.11
CA GLY A 59 -6.56 -7.20 -0.15
C GLY A 59 -6.13 -8.14 -1.27
N VAL A 60 -5.20 -7.70 -2.11
CA VAL A 60 -4.57 -8.53 -3.15
C VAL A 60 -3.10 -8.69 -2.83
N ASP A 61 -2.59 -9.92 -2.86
CA ASP A 61 -1.16 -10.19 -2.67
C ASP A 61 -0.72 -11.42 -3.47
N LEU A 62 0.55 -11.47 -3.85
CA LEU A 62 1.15 -12.63 -4.53
C LEU A 62 1.33 -13.83 -3.58
N SER A 63 1.58 -13.56 -2.29
CA SER A 63 1.86 -14.58 -1.28
C SER A 63 0.57 -15.11 -0.65
N THR A 64 0.24 -16.34 -0.97
CA THR A 64 -0.89 -17.07 -0.33
C THR A 64 -0.69 -17.20 1.17
N GLU A 65 0.54 -17.38 1.63
CA GLU A 65 0.88 -17.45 3.05
C GLU A 65 0.59 -16.14 3.79
N SER A 66 0.91 -15.00 3.14
CA SER A 66 0.58 -13.68 3.67
C SER A 66 -0.93 -13.48 3.78
N LEU A 67 -1.68 -13.90 2.76
CA LEU A 67 -3.15 -13.82 2.76
C LEU A 67 -3.79 -14.73 3.83
N GLU A 68 -3.23 -15.90 4.11
CA GLU A 68 -3.67 -16.74 5.22
C GLU A 68 -3.46 -16.04 6.58
N VAL A 69 -2.33 -15.36 6.74
CA VAL A 69 -2.08 -14.53 7.94
C VAL A 69 -3.11 -13.40 8.03
N ALA A 70 -3.41 -12.73 6.91
CA ALA A 70 -4.40 -11.65 6.87
C ALA A 70 -5.80 -12.16 7.27
N ARG A 71 -6.24 -13.30 6.73
CA ARG A 71 -7.52 -13.92 7.09
C ARG A 71 -7.62 -14.25 8.59
N ARG A 72 -6.60 -14.91 9.15
CA ARG A 72 -6.58 -15.21 10.59
C ARG A 72 -6.63 -13.96 11.46
N ARG A 73 -5.95 -12.88 11.05
CA ARG A 73 -5.96 -11.61 11.78
C ARG A 73 -7.32 -10.93 11.75
N THR A 74 -7.95 -10.87 10.58
CA THR A 74 -9.30 -10.27 10.44
C THR A 74 -10.36 -11.07 11.17
N GLU A 75 -10.24 -12.40 11.20
CA GLU A 75 -11.10 -13.28 12.00
C GLU A 75 -10.91 -13.00 13.50
N ALA A 76 -9.68 -12.91 13.99
CA ALA A 76 -9.36 -12.66 15.40
C ALA A 76 -9.93 -11.33 15.93
N VAL A 77 -10.14 -10.34 15.04
CA VAL A 77 -10.71 -9.03 15.40
C VAL A 77 -12.18 -8.85 14.95
N GLY A 78 -12.81 -9.92 14.41
CA GLY A 78 -14.21 -9.91 14.01
C GLY A 78 -14.53 -9.11 12.76
N LEU A 79 -13.58 -8.99 11.82
CA LEU A 79 -13.72 -8.21 10.59
C LEU A 79 -13.87 -9.07 9.32
N THR A 80 -14.07 -10.38 9.45
CA THR A 80 -14.16 -11.33 8.32
C THR A 80 -15.18 -10.91 7.28
N GLU A 81 -16.40 -10.54 7.71
CA GLU A 81 -17.49 -10.15 6.82
C GLU A 81 -17.26 -8.83 6.05
N ARG A 82 -16.27 -8.06 6.48
CA ARG A 82 -15.91 -6.77 5.85
C ARG A 82 -14.63 -6.86 5.04
N THR A 83 -14.02 -8.06 4.95
CA THR A 83 -12.73 -8.26 4.27
C THR A 83 -12.81 -9.34 3.20
N ARG A 84 -12.09 -9.12 2.11
CA ARG A 84 -11.87 -10.08 1.04
C ARG A 84 -10.38 -10.14 0.72
N PHE A 85 -9.84 -11.35 0.54
CA PHE A 85 -8.43 -11.56 0.22
C PHE A 85 -8.30 -12.44 -1.02
N GLU A 86 -7.60 -11.93 -2.04
CA GLU A 86 -7.43 -12.56 -3.34
C GLU A 86 -5.93 -12.72 -3.66
N SER A 87 -5.54 -13.93 -4.10
CA SER A 87 -4.18 -14.16 -4.54
C SER A 87 -4.03 -13.76 -6.00
N GLY A 88 -3.02 -12.95 -6.28
CA GLY A 88 -2.73 -12.56 -7.67
C GLY A 88 -1.76 -11.42 -7.80
N ASP A 89 -1.31 -11.22 -9.03
CA ASP A 89 -0.47 -10.10 -9.41
C ASP A 89 -1.34 -8.85 -9.65
N GLY A 90 -1.16 -7.81 -8.81
CA GLY A 90 -1.93 -6.57 -8.89
C GLY A 90 -1.89 -5.85 -10.23
N ALA A 91 -0.89 -6.13 -11.08
CA ALA A 91 -0.83 -5.59 -12.44
C ALA A 91 -1.60 -6.42 -13.47
N LEU A 92 -2.02 -7.66 -13.12
CA LEU A 92 -2.58 -8.62 -14.07
C LEU A 92 -4.02 -9.04 -13.74
N VAL A 93 -4.35 -9.10 -12.45
CA VAL A 93 -5.69 -9.53 -12.01
C VAL A 93 -6.73 -8.47 -12.34
N SER A 94 -7.96 -8.89 -12.59
CA SER A 94 -9.09 -7.99 -12.74
C SER A 94 -9.45 -7.40 -11.38
N LEU A 95 -9.32 -6.10 -11.24
CA LEU A 95 -9.62 -5.37 -10.01
C LEU A 95 -11.02 -4.77 -10.07
N ALA A 96 -11.85 -5.07 -9.07
CA ALA A 96 -13.12 -4.39 -8.90
C ALA A 96 -12.89 -2.93 -8.47
N PRO A 97 -13.73 -1.98 -8.92
CA PRO A 97 -13.62 -0.59 -8.50
C PRO A 97 -13.91 -0.41 -7.01
N HIS A 98 -13.04 0.33 -6.30
CA HIS A 98 -13.16 0.71 -4.90
C HIS A 98 -13.06 2.23 -4.75
N ASP A 99 -13.59 2.77 -3.68
CA ASP A 99 -13.53 4.21 -3.44
C ASP A 99 -12.08 4.64 -3.23
N TRP A 100 -11.31 3.88 -2.47
CA TRP A 100 -9.89 4.12 -2.23
C TRP A 100 -9.03 2.94 -2.70
N VAL A 101 -7.91 3.25 -3.36
CA VAL A 101 -6.86 2.28 -3.72
C VAL A 101 -5.56 2.66 -3.03
N VAL A 102 -4.93 1.68 -2.41
CA VAL A 102 -3.71 1.86 -1.59
C VAL A 102 -2.61 0.91 -2.05
N LEU A 103 -1.40 1.45 -2.26
CA LEU A 103 -0.18 0.69 -2.53
C LEU A 103 0.91 1.08 -1.52
N ASP A 104 0.93 0.36 -0.39
CA ASP A 104 1.93 0.61 0.66
C ASP A 104 3.19 -0.22 0.44
N ARG A 105 4.30 0.43 0.08
CA ARG A 105 5.62 -0.18 -0.16
C ARG A 105 5.62 -1.27 -1.25
N VAL A 106 4.73 -1.16 -2.22
CA VAL A 106 4.55 -2.14 -3.30
C VAL A 106 5.23 -1.69 -4.59
N LEU A 107 5.05 -0.42 -4.98
CA LEU A 107 5.61 0.09 -6.24
C LEU A 107 7.11 -0.15 -6.35
N CYS A 108 7.85 -0.07 -5.24
CA CYS A 108 9.29 -0.30 -5.21
C CYS A 108 9.71 -1.77 -5.43
N CYS A 109 8.78 -2.71 -5.40
CA CYS A 109 9.05 -4.13 -5.62
C CYS A 109 8.62 -4.58 -7.03
N TYR A 110 8.03 -3.67 -7.83
CA TYR A 110 7.45 -4.02 -9.11
C TYR A 110 8.24 -3.42 -10.28
N PRO A 111 8.74 -4.24 -11.21
CA PRO A 111 9.58 -3.75 -12.32
C PRO A 111 8.79 -2.95 -13.36
N ASP A 112 7.58 -3.37 -13.69
CA ASP A 112 6.69 -2.72 -14.66
C ASP A 112 5.72 -1.76 -13.95
N LEU A 113 6.25 -0.60 -13.57
CA LEU A 113 5.51 0.45 -12.89
C LEU A 113 4.25 0.87 -13.65
N ASP A 114 4.35 1.01 -14.98
CA ASP A 114 3.25 1.54 -15.79
C ASP A 114 2.05 0.59 -15.77
N ARG A 115 2.27 -0.70 -15.91
CA ARG A 115 1.21 -1.70 -15.91
C ARG A 115 0.52 -1.79 -14.56
N LEU A 116 1.29 -1.76 -13.47
CA LEU A 116 0.72 -1.77 -12.12
C LEU A 116 -0.10 -0.50 -11.85
N LEU A 117 0.40 0.67 -12.25
CA LEU A 117 -0.33 1.94 -12.11
C LEU A 117 -1.59 1.96 -12.98
N GLU A 118 -1.52 1.53 -14.24
CA GLU A 118 -2.68 1.50 -15.13
C GLU A 118 -3.82 0.69 -14.52
N ASN A 119 -3.54 -0.53 -14.05
CA ASN A 119 -4.55 -1.40 -13.47
C ASN A 119 -5.08 -0.85 -12.13
N SER A 120 -4.20 -0.40 -11.25
CA SER A 120 -4.59 0.10 -9.93
C SER A 120 -5.33 1.44 -9.99
N VAL A 121 -4.93 2.35 -10.87
CA VAL A 121 -5.58 3.66 -11.05
C VAL A 121 -6.98 3.48 -11.66
N ALA A 122 -7.15 2.54 -12.60
CA ALA A 122 -8.47 2.22 -13.16
C ALA A 122 -9.47 1.72 -12.10
N ALA A 123 -8.98 1.06 -11.04
CA ALA A 123 -9.81 0.59 -9.94
C ALA A 123 -10.14 1.65 -8.88
N ALA A 124 -9.49 2.82 -8.90
CA ALA A 124 -9.70 3.88 -7.92
C ALA A 124 -10.84 4.82 -8.37
N LYS A 125 -11.90 4.94 -7.57
CA LYS A 125 -13.02 5.87 -7.84
C LYS A 125 -12.74 7.28 -7.35
N GLU A 126 -12.27 7.42 -6.11
CA GLU A 126 -12.18 8.71 -5.42
C GLU A 126 -10.76 9.05 -4.96
N ARG A 127 -10.05 8.06 -4.40
CA ARG A 127 -8.75 8.31 -3.76
C ARG A 127 -7.72 7.25 -4.14
N PHE A 128 -6.50 7.69 -4.39
CA PHE A 128 -5.34 6.85 -4.62
C PHE A 128 -4.21 7.25 -3.65
N ALA A 129 -3.66 6.29 -2.92
CA ALA A 129 -2.59 6.55 -1.96
C ALA A 129 -1.44 5.56 -2.14
N PHE A 130 -0.22 6.04 -1.95
CA PHE A 130 0.95 5.17 -2.08
C PHE A 130 2.12 5.61 -1.19
N SER A 131 3.00 4.66 -0.93
CA SER A 131 4.33 4.93 -0.36
C SER A 131 5.43 4.32 -1.24
N VAL A 132 6.50 5.09 -1.46
CA VAL A 132 7.67 4.67 -2.27
C VAL A 132 8.97 5.25 -1.68
N PRO A 133 10.14 4.63 -1.93
CA PRO A 133 11.41 5.25 -1.63
C PRO A 133 11.54 6.60 -2.34
N ALA A 134 11.98 7.64 -1.61
CA ALA A 134 12.21 8.96 -2.18
C ALA A 134 13.23 8.87 -3.33
N SER A 135 12.91 9.47 -4.49
CA SER A 135 13.69 9.32 -5.73
C SER A 135 14.62 10.51 -6.02
N SER A 136 14.49 11.62 -5.31
CA SER A 136 15.22 12.87 -5.59
C SER A 136 16.14 13.31 -4.44
N GLY A 137 17.09 14.19 -4.77
CA GLY A 137 18.04 14.73 -3.82
C GLY A 137 18.94 13.67 -3.16
N TRP A 138 19.49 13.98 -2.00
CA TRP A 138 20.35 13.06 -1.24
C TRP A 138 19.63 11.77 -0.82
N ARG A 139 18.32 11.85 -0.56
CA ARG A 139 17.49 10.68 -0.23
C ARG A 139 17.40 9.70 -1.39
N GLY A 140 17.23 10.21 -2.62
CA GLY A 140 17.23 9.37 -3.82
C GLY A 140 18.56 8.66 -4.05
N LEU A 141 19.67 9.35 -3.78
CA LEU A 141 21.00 8.74 -3.85
C LEU A 141 21.16 7.64 -2.79
N ALA A 142 20.81 7.94 -1.54
CA ALA A 142 20.87 6.98 -0.43
C ALA A 142 20.04 5.74 -0.73
N ASN A 143 18.80 5.91 -1.21
CA ASN A 143 17.91 4.78 -1.56
C ASN A 143 18.49 3.93 -2.69
N ARG A 144 19.02 4.54 -3.76
CA ARG A 144 19.64 3.78 -4.86
C ARG A 144 20.85 2.98 -4.39
N SER A 145 21.67 3.56 -3.51
CA SER A 145 22.84 2.87 -2.96
C SER A 145 22.44 1.73 -2.03
N TRP A 146 21.44 1.98 -1.17
CA TRP A 146 20.92 0.97 -0.26
C TRP A 146 20.30 -0.22 -0.99
N ILE A 147 19.39 0.06 -1.94
CA ILE A 147 18.74 -0.99 -2.74
C ILE A 147 19.74 -1.83 -3.52
N ARG A 148 20.76 -1.21 -4.12
CA ARG A 148 21.83 -1.95 -4.80
C ARG A 148 22.59 -2.90 -3.87
N LEU A 149 22.86 -2.45 -2.63
CA LEU A 149 23.54 -3.27 -1.63
C LEU A 149 22.63 -4.41 -1.17
N GLU A 150 21.35 -4.13 -0.94
CA GLU A 150 20.36 -5.12 -0.55
C GLU A 150 20.15 -6.17 -1.65
N ASP A 151 19.96 -5.75 -2.90
CA ASP A 151 19.87 -6.64 -4.07
C ASP A 151 21.09 -7.56 -4.19
N ALA A 152 22.30 -7.01 -3.99
CA ALA A 152 23.54 -7.80 -4.03
C ALA A 152 23.60 -8.83 -2.89
N THR A 153 23.19 -8.47 -1.68
CA THR A 153 23.17 -9.38 -0.53
C THR A 153 22.10 -10.45 -0.66
N GLU A 154 20.92 -10.12 -1.17
CA GLU A 154 19.84 -11.07 -1.41
C GLU A 154 20.15 -12.03 -2.58
N ALA A 155 20.81 -11.54 -3.62
CA ALA A 155 21.32 -12.40 -4.70
C ALA A 155 22.31 -13.46 -4.19
N LEU A 156 23.22 -13.07 -3.27
CA LEU A 156 24.15 -14.00 -2.62
C LEU A 156 23.43 -15.04 -1.73
N ARG A 157 22.25 -14.72 -1.21
CA ARG A 157 21.40 -15.61 -0.41
C ARG A 157 20.46 -16.48 -1.26
N GLY A 158 20.50 -16.34 -2.59
CA GLY A 158 19.62 -17.07 -3.51
C GLY A 158 18.16 -16.57 -3.50
N ARG A 159 17.92 -15.34 -3.02
CA ARG A 159 16.60 -14.72 -2.98
C ARG A 159 16.53 -13.59 -4.03
N PRO A 160 15.91 -13.79 -5.19
CA PRO A 160 15.89 -12.80 -6.27
C PRO A 160 14.79 -11.72 -6.04
N CYS A 161 14.79 -11.08 -4.88
CA CYS A 161 13.94 -9.90 -4.68
C CYS A 161 14.73 -8.67 -5.15
N ARG A 162 14.19 -7.92 -6.12
CA ARG A 162 14.80 -6.67 -6.59
C ARG A 162 13.97 -5.49 -6.13
N GLY A 163 14.67 -4.49 -5.58
CA GLY A 163 14.07 -3.21 -5.24
C GLY A 163 14.26 -2.19 -6.37
N TYR A 164 13.30 -1.27 -6.51
CA TYR A 164 13.32 -0.20 -7.50
C TYR A 164 13.11 1.16 -6.84
N VAL A 165 13.87 2.16 -7.30
CA VAL A 165 13.62 3.57 -6.97
C VAL A 165 13.01 4.22 -8.21
N HIS A 166 11.70 4.17 -8.29
CA HIS A 166 10.95 4.80 -9.38
C HIS A 166 10.95 6.32 -9.24
N ASP A 167 10.87 7.02 -10.37
CA ASP A 167 10.72 8.47 -10.36
C ASP A 167 9.32 8.86 -9.88
N ILE A 168 9.26 9.52 -8.72
CA ILE A 168 8.02 10.00 -8.12
C ILE A 168 7.25 10.91 -9.08
N LYS A 169 7.94 11.76 -9.84
CA LYS A 169 7.29 12.65 -10.80
C LYS A 169 6.53 11.88 -11.89
N ARG A 170 7.06 10.72 -12.31
CA ARG A 170 6.39 9.85 -13.29
C ARG A 170 5.12 9.24 -12.69
N ILE A 171 5.17 8.79 -11.42
CA ILE A 171 3.98 8.27 -10.73
C ILE A 171 2.92 9.35 -10.61
N GLU A 172 3.30 10.53 -10.14
CA GLU A 172 2.39 11.67 -9.98
C GLU A 172 1.78 12.12 -11.31
N ALA A 173 2.59 12.19 -12.38
CA ALA A 173 2.10 12.53 -13.72
C ALA A 173 1.02 11.55 -14.20
N ARG A 174 1.25 10.24 -14.04
CA ARG A 174 0.26 9.21 -14.40
C ARG A 174 -1.06 9.36 -13.64
N LEU A 175 -1.00 9.69 -12.34
CA LEU A 175 -2.20 9.95 -11.54
C LEU A 175 -2.91 11.21 -11.99
N MET A 176 -2.16 12.29 -12.29
CA MET A 176 -2.74 13.54 -12.79
C MET A 176 -3.40 13.36 -14.17
N ASP A 177 -2.76 12.62 -15.07
CA ASP A 177 -3.32 12.29 -16.41
C ASP A 177 -4.62 11.47 -16.29
N ALA A 178 -4.78 10.69 -15.21
CA ALA A 178 -5.97 9.92 -14.90
C ALA A 178 -7.05 10.73 -14.13
N GLY A 179 -6.87 12.04 -13.95
CA GLY A 179 -7.86 12.91 -13.30
C GLY A 179 -7.76 12.97 -11.78
N PHE A 180 -6.59 12.65 -11.22
CA PHE A 180 -6.34 12.79 -9.78
C PHE A 180 -5.47 14.01 -9.48
N ARG A 181 -5.69 14.64 -8.35
CA ARG A 181 -4.86 15.73 -7.84
C ARG A 181 -4.24 15.33 -6.50
N ARG A 182 -2.96 15.62 -6.33
CA ARG A 182 -2.30 15.42 -5.04
C ARG A 182 -2.88 16.40 -4.00
N THR A 183 -3.47 15.85 -2.96
CA THR A 183 -4.05 16.61 -1.84
C THR A 183 -3.17 16.60 -0.61
N ARG A 184 -2.45 15.51 -0.37
CA ARG A 184 -1.54 15.38 0.77
C ARG A 184 -0.26 14.67 0.37
N SER A 185 0.86 15.05 0.95
CA SER A 185 2.11 14.30 0.84
C SER A 185 3.01 14.57 2.02
N SER A 186 3.86 13.62 2.34
CA SER A 186 4.89 13.76 3.36
C SER A 186 6.11 12.90 3.03
N VAL A 187 7.21 13.17 3.72
CA VAL A 187 8.42 12.33 3.64
C VAL A 187 8.69 11.79 5.04
N GLU A 188 8.69 10.48 5.16
CA GLU A 188 9.07 9.78 6.38
C GLU A 188 10.44 9.13 6.17
N ARG A 189 11.49 9.70 6.79
CA ARG A 189 12.90 9.28 6.61
C ARG A 189 13.30 9.29 5.12
N LEU A 190 13.41 8.11 4.51
CA LEU A 190 13.80 7.91 3.11
C LEU A 190 12.61 7.59 2.20
N TRP A 191 11.38 7.65 2.72
CA TRP A 191 10.17 7.29 1.98
C TRP A 191 9.32 8.51 1.70
N TYR A 192 8.72 8.52 0.53
CA TYR A 192 7.70 9.46 0.11
C TYR A 192 6.33 8.81 0.23
N VAL A 193 5.39 9.54 0.82
CA VAL A 193 4.00 9.14 0.99
C VAL A 193 3.12 10.19 0.33
N ALA A 194 2.13 9.80 -0.43
CA ALA A 194 1.21 10.73 -1.08
C ALA A 194 -0.21 10.18 -1.16
N VAL A 195 -1.16 11.11 -1.09
CA VAL A 195 -2.59 10.90 -1.28
C VAL A 195 -3.06 11.81 -2.41
N PHE A 196 -3.81 11.24 -3.32
CA PHE A 196 -4.40 11.88 -4.47
C PHE A 196 -5.91 11.68 -4.44
N ASP A 197 -6.67 12.73 -4.60
CA ASP A 197 -8.13 12.66 -4.73
C ASP A 197 -8.53 12.94 -6.18
N ARG A 198 -9.60 12.28 -6.65
CA ARG A 198 -10.15 12.49 -7.98
C ARG A 198 -10.78 13.88 -8.08
N THR A 199 -10.55 14.58 -9.18
CA THR A 199 -11.08 15.93 -9.47
C THR A 199 -12.42 15.88 -10.19
#